data_44db7fd6f1564db1dc68935bab8558c9
#
_entry.id   44db7fd6f1564db1dc68935bab8558c9
#
_cell.length_a   1.000
_cell.length_b   1.000
_cell.length_c   1.000
_cell.angle_alpha   90.00
_cell.angle_beta   90.00
_cell.angle_gamma   90.00
#
_symmetry.space_group_name_H-M   'P 1'
#
loop_
_entity.id
_entity.type
_entity.pdbx_description
1 polymer ?
#
loop_
_entity_poly.entity_id
_entity_poly.type
_entity_poly.pdbx_seq_one_letter_code
_entity_poly.pdbx_strand_id
1 'polypeptide(L)'
;MKFDITDIKKPLLIDLYQNMLKSRMIEEKMITLLRQGKISKWFSGIGQEAISTALTIALNKDDFILPMHRNLSVFTSRKIPLKKLFAQWQGKEDGFTKGRDRSFHFGTIKYNIVGMISHLGPQMGVACGIALSEKLKNSGKISAVFTGDGGTSQGDFHEALNLASVWNLPVIFAIENNGYGLSTPTSEQYAIEDLADRGSSYGIESHVIDGNNVIDVYNIISKISKSIRKNPKPVLLEFKTFRMKGHEEASGQEYIESSLIEEWAKKDPIKNYERFLVKEKILSKDSIKKTRNKIAKEIDKDWKDANSLPEVIFNQEKELSLIHI
;
A
#
# COMPACT_ATOMS: atom_id res chain seq x y z
N MET A 1 -2.26 -12.32 18.38
CA MET A 1 -2.26 -10.87 18.08
C MET A 1 -3.10 -10.15 19.14
N LYS A 2 -2.56 -9.13 19.79
CA LYS A 2 -3.25 -8.31 20.78
C LYS A 2 -3.49 -6.93 20.14
N PHE A 3 -4.72 -6.40 20.28
CA PHE A 3 -5.09 -5.10 19.70
C PHE A 3 -5.35 -4.11 20.82
N ASP A 4 -4.59 -3.03 20.87
CA ASP A 4 -4.80 -1.91 21.81
C ASP A 4 -5.69 -0.85 21.15
N ILE A 5 -6.96 -0.85 21.52
CA ILE A 5 -7.97 0.05 20.98
C ILE A 5 -8.25 1.25 21.92
N THR A 6 -7.37 1.50 22.88
CA THR A 6 -7.48 2.66 23.76
C THR A 6 -7.61 3.92 22.91
N ASP A 7 -8.59 4.76 23.21
CA ASP A 7 -8.91 6.01 22.49
C ASP A 7 -9.36 5.85 21.02
N ILE A 8 -9.58 4.64 20.53
CA ILE A 8 -10.08 4.42 19.16
C ILE A 8 -11.60 4.29 19.14
N LYS A 9 -12.26 5.17 18.40
CA LYS A 9 -13.73 5.14 18.27
C LYS A 9 -14.20 3.97 17.41
N LYS A 10 -15.32 3.36 17.80
CA LYS A 10 -15.93 2.23 17.09
C LYS A 10 -16.10 2.42 15.58
N PRO A 11 -16.51 3.58 15.04
CA PRO A 11 -16.61 3.78 13.59
C PRO A 11 -15.28 3.58 12.87
N LEU A 12 -14.16 4.01 13.47
CA LEU A 12 -12.84 3.84 12.89
C LEU A 12 -12.40 2.36 12.87
N LEU A 13 -12.69 1.61 13.93
CA LEU A 13 -12.41 0.16 13.97
C LEU A 13 -13.13 -0.56 12.83
N ILE A 14 -14.37 -0.16 12.56
CA ILE A 14 -15.18 -0.73 11.47
C ILE A 14 -14.63 -0.29 10.10
N ASP A 15 -14.20 0.96 9.95
CA ASP A 15 -13.65 1.49 8.68
C ASP A 15 -12.33 0.78 8.33
N LEU A 16 -11.42 0.60 9.29
CA LEU A 16 -10.19 -0.20 9.11
C LEU A 16 -10.51 -1.61 8.60
N TYR A 17 -11.44 -2.30 9.25
CA TYR A 17 -11.87 -3.63 8.83
C TYR A 17 -12.43 -3.66 7.42
N GLN A 18 -13.35 -2.74 7.11
CA GLN A 18 -14.02 -2.72 5.81
C GLN A 18 -13.06 -2.43 4.66
N ASN A 19 -12.08 -1.55 4.88
CA ASN A 19 -11.07 -1.23 3.85
C ASN A 19 -10.10 -2.39 3.62
N MET A 20 -9.60 -3.07 4.68
CA MET A 20 -8.80 -4.30 4.52
C MET A 20 -9.59 -5.38 3.78
N LEU A 21 -10.83 -5.64 4.21
CA LEU A 21 -11.68 -6.65 3.60
C LEU A 21 -11.97 -6.35 2.13
N LYS A 22 -12.27 -5.09 1.80
CA LYS A 22 -12.53 -4.68 0.42
C LYS A 22 -11.31 -4.93 -0.47
N SER A 23 -10.12 -4.57 -0.01
CA SER A 23 -8.88 -4.85 -0.74
C SER A 23 -8.67 -6.35 -0.94
N ARG A 24 -8.82 -7.18 0.09
CA ARG A 24 -8.71 -8.63 -0.02
C ARG A 24 -9.66 -9.21 -1.06
N MET A 25 -10.92 -8.80 -1.04
CA MET A 25 -11.93 -9.31 -1.97
C MET A 25 -11.68 -8.87 -3.41
N ILE A 26 -11.12 -7.66 -3.63
CA ILE A 26 -10.66 -7.22 -4.95
C ILE A 26 -9.48 -8.07 -5.40
N GLU A 27 -8.47 -8.30 -4.55
CA GLU A 27 -7.32 -9.14 -4.84
C GLU A 27 -7.73 -10.55 -5.29
N GLU A 28 -8.64 -11.19 -4.55
CA GLU A 28 -9.18 -12.52 -4.87
C GLU A 28 -9.91 -12.52 -6.22
N LYS A 29 -10.65 -11.46 -6.52
CA LYS A 29 -11.29 -11.27 -7.82
C LYS A 29 -10.25 -11.12 -8.94
N MET A 30 -9.23 -10.30 -8.74
CA MET A 30 -8.19 -10.05 -9.74
C MET A 30 -7.37 -11.31 -10.04
N ILE A 31 -7.02 -12.10 -9.02
CA ILE A 31 -6.37 -13.41 -9.20
C ILE A 31 -7.25 -14.35 -10.05
N THR A 32 -8.55 -14.38 -9.78
CA THR A 32 -9.49 -15.18 -10.57
C THR A 32 -9.53 -14.72 -12.02
N LEU A 33 -9.55 -13.40 -12.27
CA LEU A 33 -9.58 -12.81 -13.61
C LEU A 33 -8.27 -13.03 -14.37
N LEU A 34 -7.13 -13.00 -13.65
CA LEU A 34 -5.82 -13.35 -14.22
C LEU A 34 -5.80 -14.79 -14.73
N ARG A 35 -6.26 -15.73 -13.90
CA ARG A 35 -6.35 -17.15 -14.28
C ARG A 35 -7.31 -17.42 -15.44
N GLN A 36 -8.29 -16.53 -15.67
CA GLN A 36 -9.19 -16.54 -16.80
C GLN A 36 -8.63 -15.81 -18.04
N GLY A 37 -7.41 -15.29 -18.00
CA GLY A 37 -6.81 -14.51 -19.08
C GLY A 37 -7.45 -13.14 -19.35
N LYS A 38 -8.28 -12.64 -18.42
CA LYS A 38 -8.98 -11.34 -18.58
C LYS A 38 -8.12 -10.14 -18.18
N ILE A 39 -7.04 -10.36 -17.45
CA ILE A 39 -5.99 -9.41 -17.17
C ILE A 39 -4.64 -10.09 -17.36
N SER A 40 -3.61 -9.31 -17.68
CA SER A 40 -2.30 -9.84 -18.08
C SER A 40 -1.33 -10.02 -16.92
N LYS A 41 -1.49 -9.26 -15.83
CA LYS A 41 -0.51 -9.19 -14.74
C LYS A 41 -1.15 -8.74 -13.43
N TRP A 42 -0.75 -9.37 -12.32
CA TRP A 42 -1.18 -8.96 -10.99
C TRP A 42 -0.12 -9.26 -9.93
N PHE A 43 0.13 -8.27 -9.07
CA PHE A 43 1.03 -8.37 -7.92
C PHE A 43 0.19 -8.31 -6.65
N SER A 44 -0.07 -9.46 -6.06
CA SER A 44 -0.98 -9.52 -4.92
C SER A 44 -0.38 -8.97 -3.63
N GLY A 45 -1.17 -8.16 -2.91
CA GLY A 45 -0.89 -7.67 -1.56
C GLY A 45 -1.56 -8.50 -0.47
N ILE A 46 -2.08 -9.70 -0.78
CA ILE A 46 -2.72 -10.57 0.21
C ILE A 46 -1.77 -10.89 1.37
N GLY A 47 -2.22 -10.63 2.58
CA GLY A 47 -1.47 -10.80 3.82
C GLY A 47 -0.88 -9.50 4.37
N GLN A 48 -0.80 -8.43 3.55
CA GLN A 48 -0.16 -7.14 3.89
C GLN A 48 -1.17 -5.99 3.98
N GLU A 49 -2.47 -6.25 3.91
CA GLU A 49 -3.52 -5.23 3.80
C GLU A 49 -3.57 -4.26 4.98
N ALA A 50 -3.12 -4.70 6.16
CA ALA A 50 -3.16 -3.88 7.36
C ALA A 50 -2.28 -2.63 7.26
N ILE A 51 -1.09 -2.74 6.66
CA ILE A 51 -0.11 -1.66 6.57
C ILE A 51 -0.67 -0.51 5.74
N SER A 52 -0.96 -0.77 4.48
CA SER A 52 -1.42 0.25 3.53
C SER A 52 -2.80 0.82 3.90
N THR A 53 -3.69 0.02 4.50
CA THR A 53 -4.97 0.48 5.02
C THR A 53 -4.78 1.45 6.18
N ALA A 54 -4.06 1.02 7.22
CA ALA A 54 -3.89 1.81 8.45
C ALA A 54 -3.11 3.09 8.18
N LEU A 55 -2.01 3.02 7.40
CA LEU A 55 -1.24 4.20 7.03
C LEU A 55 -2.12 5.23 6.30
N THR A 56 -2.89 4.80 5.31
CA THR A 56 -3.72 5.71 4.53
C THR A 56 -4.82 6.36 5.35
N ILE A 57 -5.44 5.62 6.29
CA ILE A 57 -6.51 6.12 7.15
C ILE A 57 -5.97 7.05 8.25
N ALA A 58 -4.75 6.80 8.75
CA ALA A 58 -4.10 7.63 9.76
C ALA A 58 -3.60 8.98 9.23
N LEU A 59 -3.33 9.07 7.93
CA LEU A 59 -2.91 10.30 7.26
C LEU A 59 -4.09 11.20 6.92
N ASN A 60 -3.84 12.50 6.78
CA ASN A 60 -4.82 13.43 6.25
C ASN A 60 -5.06 13.16 4.76
N LYS A 61 -6.24 13.55 4.25
CA LYS A 61 -6.60 13.35 2.84
C LYS A 61 -5.71 14.13 1.87
N ASP A 62 -5.13 15.21 2.32
CA ASP A 62 -4.25 16.10 1.55
C ASP A 62 -2.75 15.77 1.68
N ASP A 63 -2.39 14.77 2.51
CA ASP A 63 -1.04 14.22 2.52
C ASP A 63 -0.78 13.40 1.26
N PHE A 64 0.47 13.38 0.83
CA PHE A 64 0.88 12.63 -0.34
C PHE A 64 1.28 11.21 0.02
N ILE A 65 0.84 10.24 -0.78
CA ILE A 65 1.22 8.83 -0.63
C ILE A 65 1.83 8.34 -1.93
N LEU A 66 3.00 7.71 -1.82
CA LEU A 66 3.72 7.06 -2.92
C LEU A 66 3.66 5.54 -2.70
N PRO A 67 2.65 4.86 -3.24
CA PRO A 67 2.45 3.42 -3.03
C PRO A 67 3.38 2.57 -3.88
N MET A 68 3.47 1.28 -3.52
CA MET A 68 4.00 0.22 -4.39
C MET A 68 2.86 -0.54 -5.08
N HIS A 69 3.24 -1.49 -5.93
CA HIS A 69 2.34 -2.36 -6.68
C HIS A 69 1.45 -3.30 -5.83
N ARG A 70 1.72 -3.44 -4.51
CA ARG A 70 0.92 -4.26 -3.57
C ARG A 70 0.01 -3.45 -2.68
N ASN A 71 0.08 -2.13 -2.74
CA ASN A 71 -0.65 -1.25 -1.82
C ASN A 71 -2.05 -0.89 -2.34
N LEU A 72 -2.84 -1.90 -2.78
CA LEU A 72 -4.21 -1.71 -3.23
C LEU A 72 -5.05 -0.91 -2.22
N SER A 73 -4.83 -1.13 -0.93
CA SER A 73 -5.59 -0.44 0.12
C SER A 73 -5.35 1.07 0.16
N VAL A 74 -4.26 1.61 -0.38
CA VAL A 74 -4.07 3.06 -0.54
C VAL A 74 -5.17 3.64 -1.43
N PHE A 75 -5.43 2.99 -2.55
CA PHE A 75 -6.42 3.46 -3.54
C PHE A 75 -7.85 3.30 -3.02
N THR A 76 -8.17 2.17 -2.38
CA THR A 76 -9.51 1.91 -1.84
C THR A 76 -9.82 2.77 -0.61
N SER A 77 -8.85 3.00 0.27
CA SER A 77 -9.01 3.85 1.46
C SER A 77 -9.09 5.34 1.11
N ARG A 78 -8.46 5.78 0.02
CA ARG A 78 -8.67 7.11 -0.59
C ARG A 78 -10.00 7.23 -1.33
N LYS A 79 -10.81 6.15 -1.36
CA LYS A 79 -12.16 6.10 -1.94
C LYS A 79 -12.17 6.42 -3.44
N ILE A 80 -11.15 5.98 -4.16
CA ILE A 80 -11.16 6.03 -5.62
C ILE A 80 -12.29 5.13 -6.12
N PRO A 81 -13.13 5.60 -7.07
CA PRO A 81 -14.20 4.79 -7.63
C PRO A 81 -13.68 3.48 -8.21
N LEU A 82 -14.23 2.34 -7.76
CA LEU A 82 -13.73 1.03 -8.13
C LEU A 82 -13.87 0.76 -9.64
N LYS A 83 -14.94 1.26 -10.27
CA LYS A 83 -15.09 1.24 -11.74
C LYS A 83 -13.88 1.86 -12.44
N LYS A 84 -13.35 2.98 -11.94
CA LYS A 84 -12.18 3.67 -12.52
C LYS A 84 -10.89 2.86 -12.34
N LEU A 85 -10.73 2.20 -11.19
CA LEU A 85 -9.61 1.28 -10.95
C LEU A 85 -9.69 0.08 -11.88
N PHE A 86 -10.85 -0.54 -12.03
CA PHE A 86 -11.04 -1.64 -12.98
C PHE A 86 -10.80 -1.22 -14.43
N ALA A 87 -11.21 -0.02 -14.82
CA ALA A 87 -10.92 0.52 -16.15
C ALA A 87 -9.40 0.67 -16.37
N GLN A 88 -8.66 1.15 -15.36
CA GLN A 88 -7.20 1.24 -15.39
C GLN A 88 -6.55 -0.14 -15.57
N TRP A 89 -6.94 -1.12 -14.75
CA TRP A 89 -6.34 -2.45 -14.76
C TRP A 89 -6.65 -3.24 -16.02
N GLN A 90 -7.74 -2.92 -16.71
CA GLN A 90 -8.09 -3.48 -18.01
C GLN A 90 -7.47 -2.72 -19.20
N GLY A 91 -6.85 -1.57 -18.95
CA GLY A 91 -6.28 -0.73 -20.01
C GLY A 91 -7.33 -0.02 -20.84
N LYS A 92 -8.50 0.32 -20.27
CA LYS A 92 -9.57 1.05 -20.96
C LYS A 92 -9.24 2.54 -21.10
N GLU A 93 -9.89 3.22 -22.06
CA GLU A 93 -9.70 4.66 -22.28
C GLU A 93 -10.06 5.50 -21.04
N ASP A 94 -11.09 5.09 -20.29
CA ASP A 94 -11.50 5.73 -19.03
C ASP A 94 -10.53 5.46 -17.85
N GLY A 95 -9.48 4.65 -18.01
CA GLY A 95 -8.43 4.47 -17.03
C GLY A 95 -7.63 5.76 -16.77
N PHE A 96 -6.83 5.78 -15.72
CA PHE A 96 -6.00 6.95 -15.37
C PHE A 96 -4.93 7.23 -16.44
N THR A 97 -4.40 6.20 -17.07
CA THR A 97 -3.36 6.29 -18.10
C THR A 97 -3.93 6.21 -19.52
N LYS A 98 -5.27 6.18 -19.67
CA LYS A 98 -5.94 6.05 -20.96
C LYS A 98 -5.38 4.87 -21.76
N GLY A 99 -5.20 3.73 -21.09
CA GLY A 99 -4.72 2.48 -21.68
C GLY A 99 -3.21 2.39 -21.96
N ARG A 100 -2.42 3.46 -21.69
CA ARG A 100 -0.96 3.44 -21.93
C ARG A 100 -0.21 2.56 -20.95
N ASP A 101 -0.76 2.39 -19.74
CA ASP A 101 -0.23 1.48 -18.75
C ASP A 101 -1.38 0.77 -18.02
N ARG A 102 -1.04 -0.31 -17.32
CA ARG A 102 -1.97 -1.12 -16.52
C ARG A 102 -1.49 -1.22 -15.09
N SER A 103 -2.10 -2.11 -14.31
CA SER A 103 -1.71 -2.30 -12.91
C SER A 103 -1.74 -0.98 -12.14
N PHE A 104 -0.72 -0.70 -11.32
CA PHE A 104 -0.66 0.47 -10.44
C PHE A 104 0.28 1.58 -10.92
N HIS A 105 0.75 1.52 -12.17
CA HIS A 105 1.63 2.54 -12.76
C HIS A 105 0.85 3.80 -13.13
N PHE A 106 0.21 4.43 -12.15
CA PHE A 106 -0.49 5.70 -12.32
C PHE A 106 -0.48 6.51 -11.03
N GLY A 107 -0.55 7.81 -11.18
CA GLY A 107 -0.79 8.77 -10.11
C GLY A 107 -2.12 9.50 -10.29
N THR A 108 -2.57 10.14 -9.24
CA THR A 108 -3.77 10.98 -9.30
C THR A 108 -3.70 12.09 -8.26
N ILE A 109 -3.49 13.31 -8.73
CA ILE A 109 -3.40 14.51 -7.89
C ILE A 109 -4.69 14.74 -7.09
N LYS A 110 -5.83 14.36 -7.65
CA LYS A 110 -7.13 14.48 -6.98
C LYS A 110 -7.18 13.75 -5.64
N TYR A 111 -6.39 12.69 -5.49
CA TYR A 111 -6.35 11.86 -4.29
C TYR A 111 -4.99 11.92 -3.58
N ASN A 112 -4.10 12.82 -4.03
CA ASN A 112 -2.73 12.94 -3.53
C ASN A 112 -1.97 11.60 -3.52
N ILE A 113 -2.17 10.81 -4.57
CA ILE A 113 -1.43 9.58 -4.83
C ILE A 113 -0.47 9.84 -5.97
N VAL A 114 0.82 9.68 -5.69
CA VAL A 114 1.90 9.80 -6.67
C VAL A 114 2.12 8.46 -7.34
N GLY A 115 2.33 8.47 -8.65
CA GLY A 115 2.49 7.25 -9.42
C GLY A 115 3.67 6.39 -8.96
N MET A 116 3.46 5.09 -8.94
CA MET A 116 4.50 4.12 -8.65
C MET A 116 5.57 4.11 -9.76
N ILE A 117 6.82 3.96 -9.37
CA ILE A 117 7.95 3.69 -10.25
C ILE A 117 8.30 2.21 -10.10
N SER A 118 8.38 1.45 -11.22
CA SER A 118 8.65 0.00 -11.18
C SER A 118 9.98 -0.35 -10.53
N HIS A 119 11.00 0.48 -10.74
CA HIS A 119 12.28 0.39 -10.07
C HIS A 119 12.12 0.98 -8.66
N LEU A 120 12.08 0.12 -7.65
CA LEU A 120 11.90 0.52 -6.26
C LEU A 120 13.15 1.25 -5.74
N GLY A 121 13.12 2.51 -5.60
CA GLY A 121 14.25 3.37 -5.17
C GLY A 121 13.94 4.81 -5.52
N PRO A 122 13.85 5.17 -6.80
CA PRO A 122 13.69 6.56 -7.23
C PRO A 122 12.50 7.29 -6.59
N GLN A 123 11.42 6.58 -6.27
CA GLN A 123 10.26 7.18 -5.58
C GLN A 123 10.60 7.75 -4.19
N MET A 124 11.70 7.31 -3.57
CA MET A 124 12.15 7.84 -2.29
C MET A 124 12.60 9.28 -2.43
N GLY A 125 13.43 9.58 -3.46
CA GLY A 125 13.84 10.94 -3.80
C GLY A 125 12.67 11.83 -4.18
N VAL A 126 11.68 11.29 -4.92
CA VAL A 126 10.44 12.03 -5.26
C VAL A 126 9.67 12.40 -4.00
N ALA A 127 9.56 11.50 -3.02
CA ALA A 127 8.91 11.78 -1.74
C ALA A 127 9.63 12.91 -0.97
N CYS A 128 10.95 12.92 -0.98
CA CYS A 128 11.76 14.00 -0.40
C CYS A 128 11.48 15.34 -1.09
N GLY A 129 11.41 15.36 -2.42
CA GLY A 129 11.10 16.58 -3.19
C GLY A 129 9.71 17.14 -2.87
N ILE A 130 8.70 16.27 -2.75
CA ILE A 130 7.35 16.66 -2.34
C ILE A 130 7.38 17.23 -0.92
N ALA A 131 8.00 16.53 0.03
CA ALA A 131 8.09 16.98 1.42
C ALA A 131 8.83 18.32 1.54
N LEU A 132 9.88 18.53 0.75
CA LEU A 132 10.58 19.82 0.69
C LEU A 132 9.66 20.95 0.20
N SER A 133 8.92 20.69 -0.90
CA SER A 133 7.94 21.65 -1.41
C SER A 133 6.90 22.02 -0.36
N GLU A 134 6.34 21.04 0.34
CA GLU A 134 5.31 21.27 1.35
C GLU A 134 5.88 21.94 2.61
N LYS A 135 7.13 21.65 2.97
CA LYS A 135 7.85 22.35 4.04
C LYS A 135 8.08 23.82 3.70
N LEU A 136 8.56 24.13 2.49
CA LEU A 136 8.79 25.52 2.03
C LEU A 136 7.48 26.33 1.97
N LYS A 137 6.36 25.68 1.65
CA LYS A 137 5.03 26.30 1.68
C LYS A 137 4.44 26.44 3.08
N ASN A 138 5.08 25.87 4.10
CA ASN A 138 4.52 25.78 5.47
C ASN A 138 3.10 25.17 5.50
N SER A 139 2.82 24.21 4.61
CA SER A 139 1.48 23.63 4.44
C SER A 139 1.07 22.69 5.57
N GLY A 140 2.02 22.17 6.33
CA GLY A 140 1.82 21.12 7.33
C GLY A 140 1.53 19.74 6.74
N LYS A 141 1.60 19.59 5.43
CA LYS A 141 1.43 18.28 4.75
C LYS A 141 2.70 17.45 4.87
N ILE A 142 2.52 16.15 4.80
CA ILE A 142 3.60 15.16 4.83
C ILE A 142 3.55 14.30 3.58
N SER A 143 4.65 13.66 3.24
CA SER A 143 4.70 12.59 2.26
C SER A 143 4.98 11.25 2.94
N ALA A 144 4.32 10.19 2.50
CA ALA A 144 4.58 8.83 2.92
C ALA A 144 4.91 7.99 1.70
N VAL A 145 6.04 7.30 1.75
CA VAL A 145 6.54 6.50 0.62
C VAL A 145 6.76 5.07 1.06
N PHE A 146 6.27 4.14 0.25
CA PHE A 146 6.45 2.71 0.49
C PHE A 146 7.64 2.16 -0.26
N THR A 147 8.32 1.19 0.34
CA THR A 147 9.28 0.30 -0.31
C THR A 147 9.19 -1.10 0.27
N GLY A 148 9.69 -2.11 -0.45
CA GLY A 148 9.90 -3.46 0.07
C GLY A 148 11.30 -3.61 0.65
N ASP A 149 11.54 -4.74 1.32
CA ASP A 149 12.85 -5.14 1.84
C ASP A 149 13.92 -5.10 0.74
N GLY A 150 13.65 -5.67 -0.44
CA GLY A 150 14.59 -5.61 -1.58
C GLY A 150 14.90 -4.20 -2.07
N GLY A 151 13.94 -3.28 -2.01
CA GLY A 151 14.13 -1.88 -2.41
C GLY A 151 15.07 -1.11 -1.48
N THR A 152 15.26 -1.55 -0.26
CA THR A 152 16.18 -0.91 0.70
C THR A 152 17.66 -1.11 0.38
N SER A 153 17.98 -1.99 -0.56
CA SER A 153 19.35 -2.22 -1.05
C SER A 153 19.75 -1.30 -2.21
N GLN A 154 18.82 -0.46 -2.69
CA GLN A 154 19.09 0.51 -3.75
C GLN A 154 19.80 1.76 -3.19
N GLY A 155 20.71 2.36 -3.98
CA GLY A 155 21.41 3.60 -3.60
C GLY A 155 20.43 4.74 -3.28
N ASP A 156 19.39 4.90 -4.09
CA ASP A 156 18.34 5.92 -3.89
C ASP A 156 17.70 5.89 -2.50
N PHE A 157 17.57 4.69 -1.90
CA PHE A 157 17.04 4.57 -0.53
C PHE A 157 17.95 5.28 0.47
N HIS A 158 19.26 5.02 0.40
CA HIS A 158 20.26 5.58 1.30
C HIS A 158 20.43 7.09 1.10
N GLU A 159 20.45 7.53 -0.15
CA GLU A 159 20.55 8.96 -0.51
C GLU A 159 19.32 9.73 -0.02
N ALA A 160 18.12 9.20 -0.21
CA ALA A 160 16.88 9.81 0.24
C ALA A 160 16.80 9.93 1.77
N LEU A 161 17.21 8.91 2.52
CA LEU A 161 17.27 8.97 3.98
C LEU A 161 18.22 10.07 4.44
N ASN A 162 19.44 10.12 3.88
CA ASN A 162 20.41 11.15 4.23
C ASN A 162 19.90 12.56 3.91
N LEU A 163 19.37 12.77 2.70
CA LEU A 163 18.81 14.06 2.29
C LEU A 163 17.66 14.51 3.21
N ALA A 164 16.71 13.59 3.49
CA ALA A 164 15.58 13.90 4.33
C ALA A 164 15.99 14.27 5.76
N SER A 165 17.00 13.59 6.30
CA SER A 165 17.54 13.87 7.63
C SER A 165 18.20 15.24 7.68
N VAL A 166 19.16 15.51 6.78
CA VAL A 166 19.89 16.79 6.73
C VAL A 166 18.94 17.99 6.60
N TRP A 167 17.90 17.85 5.83
CA TRP A 167 16.94 18.94 5.58
C TRP A 167 15.70 18.88 6.49
N ASN A 168 15.62 17.94 7.43
CA ASN A 168 14.47 17.76 8.34
C ASN A 168 13.14 17.74 7.55
N LEU A 169 13.04 16.86 6.57
CA LEU A 169 11.87 16.78 5.71
C LEU A 169 10.74 15.97 6.39
N PRO A 170 9.47 16.39 6.27
CA PRO A 170 8.32 15.66 6.82
C PRO A 170 7.97 14.45 5.96
N VAL A 171 8.81 13.41 5.99
CA VAL A 171 8.65 12.17 5.23
C VAL A 171 8.49 10.98 6.17
N ILE A 172 7.55 10.09 5.86
CA ILE A 172 7.45 8.74 6.43
C ILE A 172 7.95 7.76 5.39
N PHE A 173 9.08 7.10 5.68
CA PHE A 173 9.58 5.98 4.90
C PHE A 173 9.00 4.69 5.46
N ALA A 174 8.17 4.00 4.70
CA ALA A 174 7.46 2.78 5.10
C ALA A 174 8.06 1.57 4.37
N ILE A 175 8.79 0.72 5.10
CA ILE A 175 9.34 -0.53 4.57
C ILE A 175 8.35 -1.66 4.86
N GLU A 176 7.81 -2.28 3.82
CA GLU A 176 7.08 -3.55 3.94
C GLU A 176 8.08 -4.70 3.85
N ASN A 177 8.63 -5.11 5.00
CA ASN A 177 9.53 -6.26 5.07
C ASN A 177 8.70 -7.55 5.06
N ASN A 178 8.54 -8.11 3.87
CA ASN A 178 7.73 -9.31 3.64
C ASN A 178 8.56 -10.59 3.49
N GLY A 179 9.85 -10.52 3.81
CA GLY A 179 10.78 -11.63 3.85
C GLY A 179 11.49 -11.96 2.53
N TYR A 180 11.05 -11.37 1.40
CA TYR A 180 11.58 -11.74 0.09
C TYR A 180 11.64 -10.57 -0.90
N GLY A 181 12.83 -10.27 -1.39
CA GLY A 181 13.02 -9.45 -2.60
C GLY A 181 12.98 -10.34 -3.85
N LEU A 182 11.88 -10.31 -4.62
CA LEU A 182 11.59 -11.32 -5.65
C LEU A 182 11.54 -12.73 -5.04
N SER A 183 12.53 -13.56 -5.29
CA SER A 183 12.70 -14.90 -4.72
C SER A 183 13.85 -14.97 -3.69
N THR A 184 14.61 -13.89 -3.51
CA THR A 184 15.75 -13.84 -2.60
C THR A 184 15.27 -13.57 -1.18
N PRO A 185 15.53 -14.46 -0.22
CA PRO A 185 15.15 -14.23 1.17
C PRO A 185 15.98 -13.08 1.78
N THR A 186 15.45 -12.43 2.78
CA THR A 186 16.11 -11.29 3.44
C THR A 186 17.46 -11.64 4.05
N SER A 187 17.65 -12.89 4.51
CA SER A 187 18.93 -13.38 5.03
C SER A 187 20.07 -13.39 4.01
N GLU A 188 19.75 -13.37 2.71
CA GLU A 188 20.72 -13.28 1.61
C GLU A 188 20.86 -11.84 1.06
N GLN A 189 20.04 -10.89 1.54
CA GLN A 189 20.05 -9.52 1.05
C GLN A 189 20.85 -8.57 1.96
N TYR A 190 20.79 -8.76 3.27
CA TYR A 190 21.46 -7.89 4.26
C TYR A 190 21.79 -8.66 5.55
N ALA A 191 22.79 -8.17 6.27
CA ALA A 191 23.33 -8.84 7.49
C ALA A 191 22.63 -8.39 8.79
N ILE A 192 21.88 -7.28 8.79
CA ILE A 192 21.19 -6.77 9.97
C ILE A 192 19.84 -7.47 10.16
N GLU A 193 19.37 -7.59 11.40
CA GLU A 193 18.09 -8.23 11.71
C GLU A 193 16.92 -7.35 11.32
N ASP A 194 17.00 -6.06 11.67
CA ASP A 194 15.95 -5.07 11.42
C ASP A 194 16.45 -3.99 10.45
N LEU A 195 15.69 -3.77 9.37
CA LEU A 195 15.98 -2.70 8.41
C LEU A 195 15.79 -1.31 9.01
N ALA A 196 14.97 -1.20 10.05
CA ALA A 196 14.80 0.02 10.83
C ALA A 196 16.12 0.52 11.45
N ASP A 197 17.07 -0.36 11.75
CA ASP A 197 18.38 -0.01 12.32
C ASP A 197 19.20 0.89 11.40
N ARG A 198 18.95 0.83 10.10
CA ARG A 198 19.57 1.75 9.13
C ARG A 198 19.26 3.22 9.41
N GLY A 199 18.13 3.52 10.04
CA GLY A 199 17.75 4.88 10.40
C GLY A 199 18.75 5.55 11.32
N SER A 200 19.36 4.81 12.25
CA SER A 200 20.35 5.33 13.20
C SER A 200 21.58 5.92 12.49
N SER A 201 22.02 5.30 11.39
CA SER A 201 23.16 5.77 10.59
C SER A 201 22.93 7.15 9.96
N TYR A 202 21.68 7.57 9.84
CA TYR A 202 21.27 8.88 9.29
C TYR A 202 20.69 9.81 10.35
N GLY A 203 20.70 9.41 11.64
CA GLY A 203 20.06 10.18 12.71
C GLY A 203 18.53 10.26 12.61
N ILE A 204 17.92 9.27 11.98
CA ILE A 204 16.46 9.19 11.77
C ILE A 204 15.82 8.33 12.87
N GLU A 205 14.73 8.85 13.46
CA GLU A 205 13.86 8.06 14.34
C GLU A 205 13.30 6.86 13.55
N SER A 206 13.44 5.65 14.12
CA SER A 206 12.99 4.44 13.44
C SER A 206 12.26 3.48 14.39
N HIS A 207 11.34 2.68 13.82
CA HIS A 207 10.54 1.72 14.57
C HIS A 207 10.32 0.45 13.77
N VAL A 208 10.30 -0.69 14.48
CA VAL A 208 9.87 -2.01 13.97
C VAL A 208 8.45 -2.28 14.48
N ILE A 209 7.54 -2.66 13.59
CA ILE A 209 6.11 -2.80 13.88
C ILE A 209 5.61 -4.13 13.32
N ASP A 210 4.69 -4.82 14.05
CA ASP A 210 3.92 -5.92 13.48
C ASP A 210 3.00 -5.39 12.37
N GLY A 211 3.42 -5.58 11.11
CA GLY A 211 2.68 -5.11 9.93
C GLY A 211 1.33 -5.79 9.73
N ASN A 212 1.04 -6.87 10.45
CA ASN A 212 -0.24 -7.57 10.38
C ASN A 212 -1.22 -7.06 11.47
N ASN A 213 -0.76 -6.25 12.42
CA ASN A 213 -1.61 -5.62 13.42
C ASN A 213 -2.08 -4.24 12.96
N VAL A 214 -3.26 -4.17 12.37
CA VAL A 214 -3.82 -2.92 11.81
C VAL A 214 -3.94 -1.80 12.84
N ILE A 215 -4.14 -2.13 14.11
CA ILE A 215 -4.28 -1.14 15.18
C ILE A 215 -2.93 -0.56 15.58
N ASP A 216 -1.89 -1.39 15.71
CA ASP A 216 -0.54 -0.92 16.04
C ASP A 216 -0.01 -0.02 14.91
N VAL A 217 -0.22 -0.43 13.65
CA VAL A 217 0.12 0.40 12.49
C VAL A 217 -0.62 1.73 12.52
N TYR A 218 -1.94 1.73 12.76
CA TYR A 218 -2.73 2.95 12.85
C TYR A 218 -2.23 3.88 13.96
N ASN A 219 -2.00 3.33 15.16
CA ASN A 219 -1.60 4.11 16.33
C ASN A 219 -0.24 4.78 16.12
N ILE A 220 0.75 4.03 15.63
CA ILE A 220 2.09 4.56 15.40
C ILE A 220 2.08 5.65 14.32
N ILE A 221 1.40 5.44 13.19
CA ILE A 221 1.29 6.42 12.11
C ILE A 221 0.57 7.68 12.60
N SER A 222 -0.54 7.53 13.33
CA SER A 222 -1.28 8.67 13.89
C SER A 222 -0.44 9.51 14.84
N LYS A 223 0.38 8.88 15.69
CA LYS A 223 1.30 9.55 16.59
C LYS A 223 2.39 10.30 15.83
N ILE A 224 3.05 9.61 14.92
CA ILE A 224 4.16 10.13 14.13
C ILE A 224 3.69 11.29 13.23
N SER A 225 2.60 11.12 12.49
CA SER A 225 2.09 12.16 11.60
C SER A 225 1.76 13.45 12.33
N LYS A 226 1.17 13.36 13.53
CA LYS A 226 0.91 14.53 14.39
C LYS A 226 2.20 15.21 14.84
N SER A 227 3.24 14.42 15.14
CA SER A 227 4.54 14.93 15.60
C SER A 227 5.28 15.65 14.47
N ILE A 228 5.42 15.02 13.31
CA ILE A 228 6.22 15.56 12.20
C ILE A 228 5.53 16.74 11.49
N ARG A 229 4.22 16.93 11.66
CA ARG A 229 3.52 18.15 11.20
C ARG A 229 3.93 19.37 12.02
N LYS A 230 4.19 19.20 13.30
CA LYS A 230 4.60 20.29 14.18
C LYS A 230 6.09 20.56 14.10
N ASN A 231 6.86 19.48 14.08
CA ASN A 231 8.33 19.51 14.03
C ASN A 231 8.78 18.63 12.86
N PRO A 232 8.91 19.19 11.66
CA PRO A 232 9.28 18.43 10.47
C PRO A 232 10.58 17.65 10.66
N LYS A 233 10.51 16.34 10.44
CA LYS A 233 11.64 15.41 10.43
C LYS A 233 11.24 14.12 9.72
N PRO A 234 12.18 13.37 9.14
CA PRO A 234 11.88 12.05 8.59
C PRO A 234 11.70 11.00 9.70
N VAL A 235 10.93 9.96 9.40
CA VAL A 235 10.81 8.76 10.23
C VAL A 235 10.87 7.53 9.35
N LEU A 236 11.61 6.51 9.78
CA LEU A 236 11.72 5.22 9.10
C LEU A 236 10.92 4.16 9.87
N LEU A 237 9.98 3.52 9.18
CA LEU A 237 9.11 2.50 9.76
C LEU A 237 9.31 1.18 9.02
N GLU A 238 9.67 0.14 9.74
CA GLU A 238 9.72 -1.22 9.21
C GLU A 238 8.50 -2.00 9.71
N PHE A 239 7.72 -2.48 8.77
CA PHE A 239 6.56 -3.33 9.03
C PHE A 239 6.92 -4.78 8.71
N LYS A 240 7.09 -5.60 9.74
CA LYS A 240 7.28 -7.04 9.59
C LYS A 240 5.96 -7.66 9.12
N THR A 241 5.99 -8.29 7.98
CA THR A 241 4.82 -8.91 7.34
C THR A 241 5.24 -10.07 6.47
N PHE A 242 4.33 -10.63 5.68
CA PHE A 242 4.64 -11.71 4.77
C PHE A 242 3.80 -11.65 3.50
N ARG A 243 4.44 -11.91 2.38
CA ARG A 243 3.78 -12.01 1.08
C ARG A 243 3.18 -13.40 0.90
N MET A 244 1.86 -13.53 1.08
CA MET A 244 1.13 -14.80 1.00
C MET A 244 1.02 -15.39 -0.42
N LYS A 245 1.47 -14.67 -1.44
CA LYS A 245 1.45 -15.07 -2.85
C LYS A 245 2.85 -14.92 -3.47
N GLY A 246 3.06 -15.41 -4.67
CA GLY A 246 4.31 -15.19 -5.42
C GLY A 246 4.63 -13.71 -5.62
N HIS A 247 5.83 -13.40 -6.10
CA HIS A 247 6.19 -12.02 -6.40
C HIS A 247 5.20 -11.39 -7.38
N GLU A 248 4.92 -12.09 -8.46
CA GLU A 248 3.79 -11.94 -9.36
C GLU A 248 2.98 -13.23 -9.27
N GLU A 249 1.66 -13.18 -9.48
CA GLU A 249 0.82 -14.39 -9.33
C GLU A 249 1.25 -15.54 -10.26
N ALA A 250 1.79 -15.20 -11.44
CA ALA A 250 2.30 -16.19 -12.40
C ALA A 250 3.66 -16.82 -12.01
N SER A 251 4.40 -16.21 -11.08
CA SER A 251 5.75 -16.66 -10.72
C SER A 251 5.79 -17.87 -9.78
N GLY A 252 4.64 -18.27 -9.22
CA GLY A 252 4.59 -19.36 -8.23
C GLY A 252 5.21 -19.01 -6.88
N GLN A 253 5.33 -20.01 -6.01
CA GLN A 253 5.85 -19.89 -4.63
C GLN A 253 6.79 -21.04 -4.26
N GLU A 254 7.33 -21.74 -5.23
CA GLU A 254 8.15 -22.96 -5.03
C GLU A 254 9.42 -22.73 -4.22
N TYR A 255 9.89 -21.47 -4.17
CA TYR A 255 11.04 -21.05 -3.37
C TYR A 255 10.70 -20.76 -1.89
N ILE A 256 9.44 -20.87 -1.49
CA ILE A 256 8.97 -20.60 -0.12
C ILE A 256 8.59 -21.92 0.54
N GLU A 257 9.11 -22.19 1.73
CA GLU A 257 8.72 -23.36 2.49
C GLU A 257 7.25 -23.32 2.89
N SER A 258 6.54 -24.43 2.68
CA SER A 258 5.09 -24.52 2.99
C SER A 258 4.82 -24.26 4.48
N SER A 259 5.71 -24.68 5.37
CA SER A 259 5.63 -24.42 6.82
C SER A 259 5.58 -22.93 7.14
N LEU A 260 6.36 -22.11 6.45
CA LEU A 260 6.40 -20.66 6.62
C LEU A 260 5.09 -20.01 6.15
N ILE A 261 4.54 -20.48 5.03
CA ILE A 261 3.23 -20.03 4.55
C ILE A 261 2.14 -20.35 5.57
N GLU A 262 2.16 -21.55 6.15
CA GLU A 262 1.19 -21.97 7.18
C GLU A 262 1.32 -21.15 8.47
N GLU A 263 2.55 -20.84 8.88
CA GLU A 263 2.80 -19.96 10.04
C GLU A 263 2.18 -18.59 9.83
N TRP A 264 2.46 -17.94 8.69
CA TRP A 264 1.95 -16.61 8.38
C TRP A 264 0.44 -16.59 8.10
N ALA A 265 -0.13 -17.69 7.62
CA ALA A 265 -1.58 -17.83 7.49
C ALA A 265 -2.31 -17.73 8.86
N LYS A 266 -1.65 -18.11 9.95
CA LYS A 266 -2.16 -17.92 11.32
C LYS A 266 -2.15 -16.46 11.76
N LYS A 267 -1.27 -15.65 11.13
CA LYS A 267 -1.10 -14.21 11.38
C LYS A 267 -1.92 -13.36 10.39
N ASP A 268 -2.85 -13.94 9.61
CA ASP A 268 -3.68 -13.20 8.64
C ASP A 268 -4.36 -11.98 9.31
N PRO A 269 -4.10 -10.75 8.81
CA PRO A 269 -4.55 -9.52 9.44
C PRO A 269 -6.08 -9.43 9.53
N ILE A 270 -6.79 -9.85 8.48
CA ILE A 270 -8.25 -9.72 8.41
C ILE A 270 -8.92 -10.75 9.31
N LYS A 271 -8.51 -12.02 9.24
CA LYS A 271 -9.11 -13.09 10.07
C LYS A 271 -8.90 -12.85 11.56
N ASN A 272 -7.71 -12.39 11.95
CA ASN A 272 -7.40 -12.09 13.35
C ASN A 272 -8.19 -10.86 13.82
N TYR A 273 -8.30 -9.83 13.01
CA TYR A 273 -9.07 -8.64 13.34
C TYR A 273 -10.58 -8.90 13.39
N GLU A 274 -11.13 -9.71 12.48
CA GLU A 274 -12.53 -10.18 12.55
C GLU A 274 -12.84 -10.87 13.86
N ARG A 275 -11.99 -11.82 14.28
CA ARG A 275 -12.17 -12.53 15.56
C ARG A 275 -12.17 -11.57 16.75
N PHE A 276 -11.26 -10.60 16.73
CA PHE A 276 -11.20 -9.57 17.75
C PHE A 276 -12.48 -8.72 17.79
N LEU A 277 -12.93 -8.19 16.64
CA LEU A 277 -14.12 -7.34 16.55
C LEU A 277 -15.39 -8.08 17.01
N VAL A 278 -15.48 -9.38 16.76
CA VAL A 278 -16.59 -10.22 17.25
C VAL A 278 -16.49 -10.46 18.76
N LYS A 279 -15.29 -10.77 19.26
CA LYS A 279 -15.03 -10.98 20.69
C LYS A 279 -15.38 -9.74 21.51
N GLU A 280 -14.97 -8.57 21.04
CA GLU A 280 -15.25 -7.27 21.69
C GLU A 280 -16.68 -6.76 21.40
N LYS A 281 -17.54 -7.54 20.75
CA LYS A 281 -18.93 -7.18 20.40
C LYS A 281 -19.04 -5.88 19.58
N ILE A 282 -18.00 -5.53 18.83
CA ILE A 282 -17.97 -4.39 17.93
C ILE A 282 -18.75 -4.72 16.65
N LEU A 283 -18.57 -5.93 16.13
CA LEU A 283 -19.34 -6.49 15.02
C LEU A 283 -19.95 -7.85 15.40
N SER A 284 -21.09 -8.17 14.78
CA SER A 284 -21.65 -9.52 14.81
C SER A 284 -21.23 -10.32 13.57
N LYS A 285 -21.32 -11.66 13.65
CA LYS A 285 -21.11 -12.54 12.48
C LYS A 285 -22.05 -12.18 11.31
N ASP A 286 -23.29 -11.80 11.61
CA ASP A 286 -24.27 -11.37 10.60
C ASP A 286 -23.88 -10.05 9.94
N SER A 287 -23.35 -9.09 10.70
CA SER A 287 -22.88 -7.82 10.13
C SER A 287 -21.67 -8.03 9.24
N ILE A 288 -20.75 -8.92 9.60
CA ILE A 288 -19.61 -9.33 8.77
C ILE A 288 -20.12 -9.93 7.45
N LYS A 289 -21.06 -10.88 7.51
CA LYS A 289 -21.65 -11.51 6.32
C LYS A 289 -22.35 -10.49 5.42
N LYS A 290 -23.11 -9.56 5.99
CA LYS A 290 -23.74 -8.46 5.23
C LYS A 290 -22.71 -7.57 4.56
N THR A 291 -21.63 -7.23 5.26
CA THR A 291 -20.53 -6.43 4.72
C THR A 291 -19.86 -7.14 3.54
N ARG A 292 -19.50 -8.41 3.68
CA ARG A 292 -18.93 -9.23 2.60
C ARG A 292 -19.83 -9.26 1.36
N ASN A 293 -21.13 -9.51 1.56
CA ASN A 293 -22.09 -9.55 0.46
C ASN A 293 -22.25 -8.19 -0.24
N LYS A 294 -22.22 -7.10 0.52
CA LYS A 294 -22.25 -5.73 -0.04
C LYS A 294 -21.03 -5.46 -0.90
N ILE A 295 -19.85 -5.76 -0.39
CA ILE A 295 -18.57 -5.55 -1.11
C ILE A 295 -18.52 -6.43 -2.36
N ALA A 296 -18.93 -7.70 -2.29
CA ALA A 296 -18.97 -8.59 -3.44
C ALA A 296 -19.85 -8.03 -4.57
N LYS A 297 -21.05 -7.56 -4.23
CA LYS A 297 -21.97 -6.94 -5.20
C LYS A 297 -21.38 -5.68 -5.83
N GLU A 298 -20.71 -4.83 -5.05
CA GLU A 298 -20.02 -3.64 -5.55
C GLU A 298 -18.91 -4.02 -6.54
N ILE A 299 -18.06 -4.97 -6.17
CA ILE A 299 -16.97 -5.47 -7.01
C ILE A 299 -17.50 -6.01 -8.33
N ASP A 300 -18.51 -6.88 -8.29
CA ASP A 300 -19.07 -7.49 -9.50
C ASP A 300 -19.76 -6.48 -10.41
N LYS A 301 -20.48 -5.51 -9.83
CA LYS A 301 -21.10 -4.42 -10.57
C LYS A 301 -20.05 -3.55 -11.26
N ASP A 302 -19.09 -3.04 -10.49
CA ASP A 302 -18.10 -2.08 -11.01
C ASP A 302 -17.15 -2.75 -12.00
N TRP A 303 -16.87 -4.06 -11.85
CA TRP A 303 -16.16 -4.84 -12.85
C TRP A 303 -16.94 -4.91 -14.17
N LYS A 304 -18.24 -5.25 -14.13
CA LYS A 304 -19.08 -5.31 -15.33
C LYS A 304 -19.17 -3.95 -16.01
N ASP A 305 -19.39 -2.91 -15.21
CA ASP A 305 -19.49 -1.53 -15.71
C ASP A 305 -18.17 -1.05 -16.35
N ALA A 306 -17.03 -1.44 -15.80
CA ALA A 306 -15.72 -1.13 -16.38
C ALA A 306 -15.44 -1.96 -17.64
N ASN A 307 -15.83 -3.25 -17.66
CA ASN A 307 -15.62 -4.14 -18.79
C ASN A 307 -16.41 -3.70 -20.04
N SER A 308 -17.55 -3.01 -19.84
CA SER A 308 -18.35 -2.47 -20.94
C SER A 308 -17.83 -1.14 -21.50
N LEU A 309 -16.80 -0.56 -20.90
CA LEU A 309 -16.19 0.68 -21.38
C LEU A 309 -15.44 0.44 -22.71
N PRO A 310 -15.32 1.48 -23.55
CA PRO A 310 -14.59 1.39 -24.81
C PRO A 310 -13.13 0.93 -24.61
N GLU A 311 -12.67 0.11 -25.57
CA GLU A 311 -11.24 -0.17 -25.70
C GLU A 311 -10.51 1.07 -26.24
N VAL A 312 -9.22 1.16 -25.93
CA VAL A 312 -8.39 2.23 -26.49
C VAL A 312 -8.18 1.99 -27.96
N ILE A 313 -8.52 2.99 -28.76
CA ILE A 313 -8.19 3.01 -30.20
C ILE A 313 -6.88 3.78 -30.35
N PHE A 314 -5.85 3.12 -30.89
CA PHE A 314 -4.58 3.77 -31.18
C PHE A 314 -4.78 4.94 -32.14
N ASN A 315 -4.23 6.10 -31.78
CA ASN A 315 -4.22 7.29 -32.62
C ASN A 315 -2.86 7.94 -32.52
N GLN A 316 -2.09 7.87 -33.60
CA GLN A 316 -0.71 8.35 -33.65
C GLN A 316 -0.59 9.85 -33.34
N GLU A 317 -1.50 10.68 -33.83
CA GLU A 317 -1.47 12.11 -33.58
C GLU A 317 -1.69 12.43 -32.10
N LYS A 318 -2.61 11.75 -31.44
CA LYS A 318 -2.83 11.88 -29.99
C LYS A 318 -1.62 11.41 -29.18
N GLU A 319 -0.93 10.35 -29.61
CA GLU A 319 0.25 9.85 -28.90
C GLU A 319 1.42 10.80 -29.05
N LEU A 320 1.66 11.33 -30.24
CA LEU A 320 2.72 12.29 -30.49
C LEU A 320 2.46 13.65 -29.82
N SER A 321 1.20 14.07 -29.66
CA SER A 321 0.85 15.33 -29.00
C SER A 321 1.23 15.37 -27.50
N LEU A 322 1.42 14.23 -26.87
CA LEU A 322 1.82 14.14 -25.46
C LEU A 322 3.31 14.40 -25.23
N ILE A 323 4.11 14.47 -26.28
CA ILE A 323 5.53 14.81 -26.21
C ILE A 323 5.72 16.30 -25.88
N HIS A 324 4.67 17.09 -25.99
CA HIS A 324 4.67 18.55 -25.82
C HIS A 324 3.92 19.05 -24.58
N ILE A 325 3.68 18.16 -23.61
CA ILE A 325 3.08 18.55 -22.32
C ILE A 325 4.15 19.01 -21.36
#